data_1ca80093b3160a2c0870f62534d621a7
#
_entry.id   1ca80093b3160a2c0870f62534d621a7
#
_cell.length_a   1.000
_cell.length_b   1.000
_cell.length_c   1.000
_cell.angle_alpha   90.00
_cell.angle_beta   90.00
_cell.angle_gamma   90.00
#
_symmetry.space_group_name_H-M   'P 1'
#
loop_
_entity.id
_entity.type
_entity.pdbx_description
1 polymer ?
#
loop_
_entity_poly.entity_id
_entity_poly.type
_entity_poly.pdbx_seq_one_letter_code
_entity_poly.pdbx_strand_id
1 'polypeptide(L)'
;MKKLILIAILVAAVSACSTTKHGSDDDSAFSSSAQQFTQDFGKVEVTFDDKGNWLVIKSSATSAVPINDDQGLEQGMNVAVMRAKRNIVEFIQSDLQSSKTTDTITKSLAKSIAQDDEMSKQKAANLAQEITEKIAVNANGILKGVYVVDRKVSPDHRMVSATVQVDKRSMKAAAQLRKSFNQ
;
A
#
# COMPACT_ATOMS: atom_id res chain seq x y z
N MET A 1 -5.56 21.54 -64.22
CA MET A 1 -6.07 22.84 -63.74
C MET A 1 -6.17 22.68 -62.18
N LYS A 2 -5.23 23.32 -61.51
CA LYS A 2 -5.42 24.24 -60.36
C LYS A 2 -6.18 23.63 -59.21
N LYS A 3 -5.74 23.59 -57.94
CA LYS A 3 -4.90 24.54 -57.16
C LYS A 3 -4.33 23.85 -55.92
N LEU A 4 -3.08 24.18 -55.64
CA LEU A 4 -2.46 24.08 -54.32
C LEU A 4 -3.27 24.87 -53.27
N ILE A 5 -3.38 24.32 -52.06
CA ILE A 5 -3.45 25.13 -50.83
C ILE A 5 -2.56 24.49 -49.80
N LEU A 6 -1.42 25.12 -49.59
CA LEU A 6 -0.57 25.01 -48.40
C LEU A 6 -1.29 25.71 -47.24
N ILE A 7 -1.44 25.04 -46.11
CA ILE A 7 -1.70 25.71 -44.84
C ILE A 7 -0.67 25.20 -43.86
N ALA A 8 0.31 26.04 -43.62
CA ALA A 8 1.22 25.98 -42.50
C ALA A 8 0.51 26.59 -41.28
N ILE A 9 0.42 25.89 -40.19
CA ILE A 9 0.02 26.44 -38.88
C ILE A 9 1.04 25.94 -37.85
N LEU A 10 1.94 26.76 -37.62
CA LEU A 10 2.46 27.46 -36.45
C LEU A 10 2.35 26.71 -35.12
N VAL A 11 3.52 26.29 -34.68
CA VAL A 11 3.84 25.84 -33.31
C VAL A 11 3.71 27.03 -32.36
N ALA A 12 2.91 26.87 -31.35
CA ALA A 12 2.97 27.72 -30.15
C ALA A 12 3.48 26.92 -29.00
N ALA A 13 4.73 27.13 -28.68
CA ALA A 13 5.32 26.75 -27.40
C ALA A 13 4.78 27.68 -26.30
N VAL A 14 4.16 27.14 -25.31
CA VAL A 14 3.81 27.88 -24.08
C VAL A 14 4.35 27.12 -22.89
N SER A 15 5.43 27.63 -22.40
CA SER A 15 5.56 28.27 -21.10
C SER A 15 5.68 27.34 -19.90
N ALA A 16 6.89 27.32 -19.45
CA ALA A 16 7.36 27.05 -18.11
C ALA A 16 6.41 27.54 -17.01
N CYS A 17 5.92 26.62 -16.20
CA CYS A 17 5.48 26.94 -14.84
C CYS A 17 6.65 26.79 -13.91
N SER A 18 7.04 27.90 -13.35
CA SER A 18 8.02 28.06 -12.32
C SER A 18 7.64 27.25 -11.07
N THR A 19 8.47 26.28 -10.75
CA THR A 19 8.42 25.55 -9.49
C THR A 19 9.00 26.42 -8.41
N THR A 20 8.17 26.88 -7.51
CA THR A 20 8.59 27.40 -6.21
C THR A 20 9.24 26.27 -5.44
N LYS A 21 10.57 26.36 -5.29
CA LYS A 21 11.32 25.56 -4.33
C LYS A 21 10.84 25.91 -2.91
N HIS A 22 10.10 24.99 -2.28
CA HIS A 22 10.05 24.94 -0.83
C HIS A 22 11.01 23.84 -0.41
N GLY A 23 12.10 24.27 0.18
CA GLY A 23 13.08 23.37 0.76
C GLY A 23 12.47 22.66 1.97
N SER A 24 12.55 21.37 1.97
CA SER A 24 12.63 20.56 3.16
C SER A 24 13.50 19.36 2.78
N ASP A 25 14.61 19.29 3.46
CA ASP A 25 15.68 18.33 3.34
C ASP A 25 15.21 16.91 3.64
N ASP A 26 15.87 15.95 2.99
CA ASP A 26 16.01 14.55 3.35
C ASP A 26 14.77 13.65 3.37
N ASP A 27 14.24 13.29 2.20
CA ASP A 27 13.59 11.98 2.05
C ASP A 27 13.68 11.37 0.63
N SER A 28 14.68 11.75 -0.16
CA SER A 28 14.90 11.19 -1.50
C SER A 28 15.80 9.93 -1.52
N ALA A 29 15.88 9.17 -0.43
CA ALA A 29 16.70 7.97 -0.32
C ALA A 29 15.95 6.66 -0.67
N PHE A 30 14.80 6.72 -1.35
CA PHE A 30 14.11 5.51 -1.81
C PHE A 30 13.77 5.52 -3.31
N SER A 31 14.73 5.99 -4.11
CA SER A 31 14.69 5.83 -5.55
C SER A 31 15.75 4.81 -6.00
N SER A 32 15.64 3.59 -5.51
CA SER A 32 16.25 2.47 -6.22
C SER A 32 15.17 1.86 -7.12
N SER A 33 15.48 1.72 -8.38
CA SER A 33 14.68 1.09 -9.44
C SER A 33 14.51 -0.43 -9.25
N ALA A 34 14.31 -0.87 -8.02
CA ALA A 34 13.91 -2.23 -7.72
C ALA A 34 12.45 -2.39 -8.16
N GLN A 35 12.18 -3.35 -9.04
CA GLN A 35 10.82 -3.68 -9.44
C GLN A 35 10.01 -4.04 -8.21
N GLN A 36 8.95 -3.26 -7.97
CA GLN A 36 8.00 -3.53 -6.90
C GLN A 36 6.75 -4.12 -7.52
N PHE A 37 6.16 -5.10 -6.86
CA PHE A 37 4.85 -5.60 -7.25
C PHE A 37 3.88 -5.55 -6.08
N THR A 38 2.63 -5.24 -6.38
CA THR A 38 1.56 -5.15 -5.40
C THR A 38 0.57 -6.28 -5.63
N GLN A 39 0.21 -6.96 -4.56
CA GLN A 39 -0.78 -8.02 -4.57
C GLN A 39 -1.97 -7.64 -3.70
N ASP A 40 -3.15 -7.74 -4.29
CA ASP A 40 -4.43 -7.55 -3.62
C ASP A 40 -4.95 -8.88 -3.05
N PHE A 41 -5.27 -8.89 -1.77
CA PHE A 41 -5.90 -9.99 -1.03
C PHE A 41 -7.34 -9.64 -0.62
N GLY A 42 -8.00 -8.76 -1.37
CA GLY A 42 -9.38 -8.33 -1.18
C GLY A 42 -9.53 -7.18 -0.20
N LYS A 43 -9.20 -7.38 1.08
CA LYS A 43 -9.28 -6.32 2.11
C LYS A 43 -7.91 -5.70 2.41
N VAL A 44 -6.85 -6.36 2.02
CA VAL A 44 -5.47 -6.00 2.30
C VAL A 44 -4.65 -6.05 1.02
N GLU A 45 -3.87 -5.03 0.81
CA GLU A 45 -2.91 -4.90 -0.27
C GLU A 45 -1.50 -5.00 0.30
N VAL A 46 -0.65 -5.85 -0.28
CA VAL A 46 0.74 -6.00 0.13
C VAL A 46 1.65 -5.68 -1.05
N THR A 47 2.59 -4.79 -0.83
CA THR A 47 3.65 -4.46 -1.79
C THR A 47 4.93 -5.19 -1.41
N PHE A 48 5.56 -5.80 -2.39
CA PHE A 48 6.80 -6.56 -2.26
C PHE A 48 7.91 -5.94 -3.12
N ASP A 49 9.16 -6.15 -2.72
CA ASP A 49 10.31 -5.88 -3.59
C ASP A 49 10.57 -7.06 -4.54
N ASP A 50 11.58 -6.89 -5.44
CA ASP A 50 12.02 -7.90 -6.40
C ASP A 50 12.58 -9.18 -5.74
N LYS A 51 12.97 -9.10 -4.47
CA LYS A 51 13.46 -10.23 -3.65
C LYS A 51 12.35 -10.90 -2.84
N GLY A 52 11.11 -10.45 -3.02
CA GLY A 52 9.96 -10.95 -2.28
C GLY A 52 9.88 -10.49 -0.83
N ASN A 53 10.66 -9.50 -0.40
CA ASN A 53 10.42 -8.94 0.92
C ASN A 53 9.22 -8.00 0.86
N TRP A 54 8.34 -8.08 1.85
CA TRP A 54 7.26 -7.12 1.95
C TRP A 54 7.78 -5.72 2.32
N LEU A 55 7.24 -4.71 1.68
CA LEU A 55 7.57 -3.31 1.88
C LEU A 55 6.49 -2.59 2.65
N VAL A 56 5.25 -2.77 2.22
CA VAL A 56 4.07 -2.10 2.75
C VAL A 56 2.91 -3.08 2.83
N ILE A 57 2.17 -3.04 3.94
CA ILE A 57 0.86 -3.68 4.08
C ILE A 57 -0.16 -2.58 4.30
N LYS A 58 -1.22 -2.54 3.50
CA LYS A 58 -2.20 -1.48 3.46
C LYS A 58 -3.61 -2.06 3.49
N SER A 59 -4.52 -1.39 4.18
CA SER A 59 -5.93 -1.74 4.18
C SER A 59 -6.80 -0.51 4.24
N SER A 60 -7.93 -0.58 3.56
CA SER A 60 -8.95 0.47 3.59
C SER A 60 -10.27 -0.10 4.07
N ALA A 61 -11.03 0.72 4.79
CA ALA A 61 -12.38 0.37 5.19
C ALA A 61 -13.28 1.61 5.21
N THR A 62 -14.58 1.36 5.09
CA THR A 62 -15.62 2.39 5.12
C THR A 62 -16.53 2.20 6.33
N SER A 63 -17.18 3.28 6.75
CA SER A 63 -18.23 3.27 7.74
C SER A 63 -19.31 4.28 7.39
N ALA A 64 -20.55 3.99 7.76
CA ALA A 64 -21.61 4.98 7.73
C ALA A 64 -21.38 6.03 8.83
N VAL A 65 -21.81 7.24 8.58
CA VAL A 65 -21.88 8.34 9.55
C VAL A 65 -23.22 8.23 10.26
N PRO A 66 -23.26 7.96 11.58
CA PRO A 66 -24.52 7.68 12.28
C PRO A 66 -25.42 8.93 12.38
N ILE A 67 -24.83 10.10 12.57
CA ILE A 67 -25.51 11.39 12.62
C ILE A 67 -24.70 12.35 11.77
N ASN A 68 -25.36 13.14 10.94
CA ASN A 68 -24.68 14.05 10.02
C ASN A 68 -24.27 15.35 10.75
N ASP A 69 -23.35 15.21 11.69
CA ASP A 69 -22.68 16.28 12.43
C ASP A 69 -21.19 15.93 12.63
N ASP A 70 -20.43 16.83 13.21
CA ASP A 70 -18.99 16.64 13.43
C ASP A 70 -18.70 15.44 14.34
N GLN A 71 -19.50 15.22 15.35
CA GLN A 71 -19.36 14.09 16.27
C GLN A 71 -19.64 12.75 15.57
N GLY A 72 -20.68 12.72 14.75
CA GLY A 72 -21.01 11.53 13.96
C GLY A 72 -19.95 11.23 12.88
N LEU A 73 -19.38 12.26 12.26
CA LEU A 73 -18.25 12.12 11.33
C LEU A 73 -17.04 11.52 12.04
N GLU A 74 -16.68 12.04 13.21
CA GLU A 74 -15.56 11.52 14.00
C GLU A 74 -15.80 10.07 14.42
N GLN A 75 -16.99 9.74 14.90
CA GLN A 75 -17.35 8.38 15.29
C GLN A 75 -17.30 7.42 14.09
N GLY A 76 -17.87 7.81 12.95
CA GLY A 76 -17.78 7.03 11.71
C GLY A 76 -16.34 6.80 11.29
N MET A 77 -15.50 7.84 11.36
CA MET A 77 -14.08 7.75 11.02
C MET A 77 -13.32 6.80 11.95
N ASN A 78 -13.57 6.85 13.24
CA ASN A 78 -12.96 5.93 14.21
C ASN A 78 -13.35 4.48 13.92
N VAL A 79 -14.60 4.23 13.56
CA VAL A 79 -15.07 2.90 13.15
C VAL A 79 -14.38 2.45 11.86
N ALA A 80 -14.24 3.32 10.85
CA ALA A 80 -13.54 2.99 9.61
C ALA A 80 -12.07 2.63 9.87
N VAL A 81 -11.36 3.40 10.70
CA VAL A 81 -9.98 3.12 11.11
C VAL A 81 -9.88 1.77 11.82
N MET A 82 -10.79 1.49 12.77
CA MET A 82 -10.79 0.20 13.48
C MET A 82 -11.03 -0.98 12.55
N ARG A 83 -11.96 -0.85 11.59
CA ARG A 83 -12.22 -1.88 10.58
C ARG A 83 -11.01 -2.12 9.68
N ALA A 84 -10.35 -1.05 9.21
CA ALA A 84 -9.14 -1.17 8.40
C ALA A 84 -8.00 -1.87 9.17
N LYS A 85 -7.79 -1.51 10.43
CA LYS A 85 -6.82 -2.21 11.32
C LYS A 85 -7.18 -3.68 11.51
N ARG A 86 -8.45 -3.97 11.76
CA ARG A 86 -8.95 -5.34 11.90
C ARG A 86 -8.70 -6.19 10.65
N ASN A 87 -8.87 -5.64 9.46
CA ASN A 87 -8.57 -6.35 8.21
C ASN A 87 -7.10 -6.81 8.16
N ILE A 88 -6.15 -5.96 8.60
CA ILE A 88 -4.73 -6.35 8.68
C ILE A 88 -4.54 -7.49 9.71
N VAL A 89 -5.21 -7.42 10.86
CA VAL A 89 -5.15 -8.48 11.88
C VAL A 89 -5.67 -9.81 11.31
N GLU A 90 -6.85 -9.79 10.68
CA GLU A 90 -7.47 -10.97 10.08
C GLU A 90 -6.58 -11.56 8.97
N PHE A 91 -6.00 -10.71 8.12
CA PHE A 91 -5.06 -11.13 7.08
C PHE A 91 -3.86 -11.87 7.67
N ILE A 92 -3.22 -11.31 8.71
CA ILE A 92 -2.03 -11.92 9.32
C ILE A 92 -2.37 -13.22 10.06
N GLN A 93 -3.52 -13.28 10.74
CA GLN A 93 -3.87 -14.40 11.60
C GLN A 93 -4.53 -15.56 10.85
N SER A 94 -5.27 -15.28 9.81
CA SER A 94 -6.11 -16.26 9.11
C SER A 94 -5.75 -16.42 7.64
N ASP A 95 -5.75 -15.31 6.90
CA ASP A 95 -5.62 -15.38 5.43
C ASP A 95 -4.21 -15.75 5.02
N LEU A 96 -3.19 -15.23 5.71
CA LEU A 96 -1.79 -15.49 5.38
C LEU A 96 -1.42 -16.96 5.55
N GLN A 97 -2.07 -17.69 6.45
CA GLN A 97 -1.84 -19.12 6.68
C GLN A 97 -2.61 -20.01 5.72
N SER A 98 -3.46 -19.44 4.87
CA SER A 98 -4.25 -20.20 3.90
C SER A 98 -3.40 -20.58 2.67
N SER A 99 -3.58 -21.80 2.16
CA SER A 99 -2.95 -22.24 0.90
C SER A 99 -3.30 -21.32 -0.27
N LYS A 100 -4.53 -20.77 -0.30
CA LYS A 100 -4.98 -19.83 -1.32
C LYS A 100 -4.13 -18.55 -1.36
N THR A 101 -3.73 -18.03 -0.23
CA THR A 101 -2.88 -16.82 -0.14
C THR A 101 -1.48 -17.15 -0.63
N THR A 102 -0.90 -18.26 -0.20
CA THR A 102 0.40 -18.73 -0.67
C THR A 102 0.40 -18.97 -2.18
N ASP A 103 -0.63 -19.59 -2.73
CA ASP A 103 -0.79 -19.78 -4.19
C ASP A 103 -0.89 -18.47 -4.94
N THR A 104 -1.57 -17.48 -4.37
CA THR A 104 -1.71 -16.14 -4.97
C THR A 104 -0.37 -15.42 -5.02
N ILE A 105 0.40 -15.46 -3.94
CA ILE A 105 1.77 -14.91 -3.87
C ILE A 105 2.67 -15.64 -4.88
N THR A 106 2.62 -16.97 -4.92
CA THR A 106 3.39 -17.80 -5.87
C THR A 106 3.12 -17.41 -7.31
N LYS A 107 1.84 -17.26 -7.70
CA LYS A 107 1.47 -16.85 -9.06
C LYS A 107 1.97 -15.45 -9.41
N SER A 108 1.91 -14.52 -8.46
CA SER A 108 2.41 -13.16 -8.67
C SER A 108 3.92 -13.12 -8.81
N LEU A 109 4.64 -13.85 -7.98
CA LEU A 109 6.09 -14.01 -8.08
C LEU A 109 6.52 -14.68 -9.38
N ALA A 110 5.84 -15.75 -9.80
CA ALA A 110 6.13 -16.42 -11.05
C ALA A 110 5.98 -15.49 -12.27
N LYS A 111 4.96 -14.61 -12.26
CA LYS A 111 4.79 -13.58 -13.30
C LYS A 111 5.91 -12.54 -13.28
N SER A 112 6.39 -12.14 -12.10
CA SER A 112 7.45 -11.13 -11.95
C SER A 112 8.81 -11.66 -12.38
N ILE A 113 9.06 -12.96 -12.21
CA ILE A 113 10.33 -13.62 -12.57
C ILE A 113 10.42 -13.87 -14.10
N ALA A 114 9.31 -13.72 -14.83
CA ALA A 114 9.23 -13.75 -16.31
C ALA A 114 9.88 -14.97 -16.98
N GLN A 115 9.85 -16.13 -16.34
CA GLN A 115 10.33 -17.39 -16.91
C GLN A 115 9.30 -18.49 -16.69
N ASP A 116 8.93 -19.15 -17.78
CA ASP A 116 7.86 -20.15 -17.83
C ASP A 116 8.35 -21.60 -17.58
N ASP A 117 9.51 -21.76 -16.93
CA ASP A 117 10.06 -23.06 -16.63
C ASP A 117 9.61 -23.61 -15.24
N GLU A 118 9.69 -24.91 -15.08
CA GLU A 118 9.31 -25.61 -13.84
C GLU A 118 10.20 -25.16 -12.64
N MET A 119 11.48 -24.87 -12.91
CA MET A 119 12.42 -24.43 -11.90
C MET A 119 12.06 -23.04 -11.37
N SER A 120 11.56 -22.16 -12.22
CA SER A 120 11.07 -20.84 -11.84
C SER A 120 9.80 -20.92 -11.01
N LYS A 121 8.89 -21.84 -11.31
CA LYS A 121 7.69 -22.11 -10.50
C LYS A 121 8.05 -22.60 -9.10
N GLN A 122 8.99 -23.54 -8.99
CA GLN A 122 9.44 -24.06 -7.70
C GLN A 122 10.14 -22.98 -6.86
N LYS A 123 10.96 -22.13 -7.47
CA LYS A 123 11.57 -20.98 -6.78
C LYS A 123 10.54 -19.98 -6.30
N ALA A 124 9.52 -19.68 -7.12
CA ALA A 124 8.42 -18.80 -6.75
C ALA A 124 7.60 -19.38 -5.57
N ALA A 125 7.36 -20.69 -5.54
CA ALA A 125 6.65 -21.35 -4.43
C ALA A 125 7.45 -21.29 -3.12
N ASN A 126 8.75 -21.59 -3.17
CA ASN A 126 9.62 -21.51 -2.00
C ASN A 126 9.72 -20.08 -1.47
N LEU A 127 9.83 -19.10 -2.37
CA LEU A 127 9.86 -17.69 -2.00
C LEU A 127 8.52 -17.22 -1.40
N ALA A 128 7.39 -17.69 -1.94
CA ALA A 128 6.06 -17.37 -1.39
C ALA A 128 5.91 -17.91 0.04
N GLN A 129 6.38 -19.12 0.31
CA GLN A 129 6.38 -19.68 1.65
C GLN A 129 7.27 -18.87 2.59
N GLU A 130 8.49 -18.54 2.19
CA GLU A 130 9.40 -17.70 2.98
C GLU A 130 8.81 -16.33 3.31
N ILE A 131 8.13 -15.69 2.36
CA ILE A 131 7.41 -14.44 2.57
C ILE A 131 6.32 -14.59 3.65
N THR A 132 5.51 -15.63 3.51
CA THR A 132 4.42 -15.93 4.45
C THR A 132 4.96 -16.12 5.87
N GLU A 133 6.01 -16.88 6.02
CA GLU A 133 6.68 -17.11 7.31
C GLU A 133 7.27 -15.82 7.89
N LYS A 134 7.96 -15.01 7.07
CA LYS A 134 8.51 -13.71 7.50
C LYS A 134 7.45 -12.74 8.00
N ILE A 135 6.29 -12.67 7.34
CA ILE A 135 5.18 -11.81 7.79
C ILE A 135 4.60 -12.36 9.10
N ALA A 136 4.38 -13.67 9.20
CA ALA A 136 3.84 -14.30 10.40
C ALA A 136 4.76 -14.10 11.63
N VAL A 137 6.07 -14.30 11.49
CA VAL A 137 7.04 -14.05 12.56
C VAL A 137 7.05 -12.58 13.01
N ASN A 138 6.84 -11.64 12.09
CA ASN A 138 6.82 -10.21 12.39
C ASN A 138 5.43 -9.67 12.76
N ALA A 139 4.40 -10.51 12.87
CA ALA A 139 3.00 -10.13 13.07
C ALA A 139 2.80 -9.09 14.18
N ASN A 140 3.37 -9.33 15.36
CA ASN A 140 3.27 -8.41 16.51
C ASN A 140 3.90 -7.04 16.23
N GLY A 141 5.02 -6.99 15.53
CA GLY A 141 5.68 -5.76 15.12
C GLY A 141 4.85 -5.00 14.10
N ILE A 142 4.30 -5.73 13.12
CA ILE A 142 3.43 -5.19 12.08
C ILE A 142 2.22 -4.50 12.71
N LEU A 143 1.49 -5.20 13.59
CA LEU A 143 0.28 -4.65 14.23
C LEU A 143 0.56 -3.39 15.06
N LYS A 144 1.72 -3.29 15.69
CA LYS A 144 2.13 -2.10 16.46
C LYS A 144 2.54 -0.92 15.59
N GLY A 145 2.99 -1.18 14.37
CA GLY A 145 3.42 -0.17 13.41
C GLY A 145 2.30 0.39 12.54
N VAL A 146 1.05 -0.09 12.68
CA VAL A 146 -0.07 0.36 11.84
C VAL A 146 -0.47 1.80 12.15
N TYR A 147 -0.47 2.66 11.14
CA TYR A 147 -0.87 4.06 11.23
C TYR A 147 -1.85 4.45 10.13
N VAL A 148 -2.55 5.57 10.31
CA VAL A 148 -3.52 6.08 9.34
C VAL A 148 -2.79 6.94 8.31
N VAL A 149 -2.99 6.65 7.03
CA VAL A 149 -2.38 7.40 5.92
C VAL A 149 -3.38 8.25 5.14
N ASP A 150 -4.66 7.87 5.18
CA ASP A 150 -5.68 8.61 4.45
C ASP A 150 -7.04 8.54 5.16
N ARG A 151 -7.81 9.63 5.05
CA ARG A 151 -9.17 9.76 5.56
C ARG A 151 -9.99 10.52 4.55
N LYS A 152 -11.15 9.99 4.19
CA LYS A 152 -12.06 10.61 3.23
C LYS A 152 -13.48 10.62 3.77
N VAL A 153 -14.18 11.70 3.47
CA VAL A 153 -15.61 11.84 3.73
C VAL A 153 -16.31 11.88 2.37
N SER A 154 -17.41 11.15 2.22
CA SER A 154 -18.21 11.22 1.01
C SER A 154 -18.83 12.62 0.84
N PRO A 155 -19.12 13.06 -0.41
CA PRO A 155 -19.68 14.39 -0.66
C PRO A 155 -21.04 14.63 0.03
N ASP A 156 -21.79 13.58 0.28
CA ASP A 156 -23.08 13.61 0.99
C ASP A 156 -22.95 13.49 2.52
N HIS A 157 -21.73 13.41 3.04
CA HIS A 157 -21.39 13.24 4.45
C HIS A 157 -22.01 12.00 5.13
N ARG A 158 -22.47 11.01 4.36
CA ARG A 158 -23.10 9.79 4.88
C ARG A 158 -22.13 8.64 5.11
N MET A 159 -21.00 8.68 4.42
CA MET A 159 -19.98 7.65 4.48
C MET A 159 -18.61 8.27 4.73
N VAL A 160 -17.80 7.56 5.46
CA VAL A 160 -16.39 7.87 5.65
C VAL A 160 -15.53 6.67 5.27
N SER A 161 -14.31 6.93 4.84
CA SER A 161 -13.32 5.89 4.61
C SER A 161 -12.00 6.24 5.28
N ALA A 162 -11.31 5.22 5.75
CA ALA A 162 -9.96 5.34 6.28
C ALA A 162 -9.06 4.30 5.66
N THR A 163 -7.84 4.70 5.35
CA THR A 163 -6.77 3.82 4.93
C THR A 163 -5.69 3.78 5.99
N VAL A 164 -5.30 2.59 6.38
CA VAL A 164 -4.19 2.35 7.30
C VAL A 164 -3.07 1.61 6.58
N GLN A 165 -1.86 1.82 7.06
CA GLN A 165 -0.66 1.25 6.47
C GLN A 165 0.32 0.85 7.56
N VAL A 166 1.17 -0.11 7.25
CA VAL A 166 2.37 -0.43 8.03
C VAL A 166 3.54 -0.68 7.08
N ASP A 167 4.70 -0.22 7.48
CA ASP A 167 5.97 -0.43 6.80
C ASP A 167 7.09 -0.68 7.83
N LYS A 168 8.30 -0.97 7.35
CA LYS A 168 9.44 -1.23 8.23
C LYS A 168 9.85 -0.01 9.08
N ARG A 169 9.60 1.22 8.60
CA ARG A 169 9.91 2.46 9.34
C ARG A 169 8.94 2.63 10.49
N SER A 170 7.65 2.48 10.25
CA SER A 170 6.62 2.61 11.30
C SER A 170 6.77 1.55 12.38
N MET A 171 7.18 0.32 12.02
CA MET A 171 7.51 -0.72 13.00
C MET A 171 8.70 -0.34 13.89
N LYS A 172 9.77 0.18 13.29
CA LYS A 172 10.95 0.64 14.05
C LYS A 172 10.59 1.80 14.98
N ALA A 173 9.82 2.77 14.50
CA ALA A 173 9.36 3.89 15.30
C ALA A 173 8.52 3.43 16.50
N ALA A 174 7.57 2.53 16.29
CA ALA A 174 6.76 1.95 17.36
C ALA A 174 7.60 1.19 18.40
N ALA A 175 8.63 0.47 17.96
CA ALA A 175 9.55 -0.24 18.84
C ALA A 175 10.43 0.72 19.68
N GLN A 176 10.88 1.82 19.07
CA GLN A 176 11.66 2.85 19.77
C GLN A 176 10.84 3.58 20.83
N LEU A 177 9.61 4.01 20.48
CA LEU A 177 8.69 4.63 21.42
C LEU A 177 8.46 3.74 22.66
N ARG A 178 8.22 2.44 22.43
CA ARG A 178 8.01 1.50 23.55
C ARG A 178 9.23 1.38 24.47
N LYS A 179 10.45 1.43 23.91
CA LYS A 179 11.66 1.40 24.71
C LYS A 179 11.80 2.63 25.61
N SER A 180 11.40 3.81 25.11
CA SER A 180 11.46 5.07 25.88
C SER A 180 10.43 5.16 27.00
N PHE A 181 9.31 4.42 26.91
CA PHE A 181 8.30 4.38 27.98
C PHE A 181 8.58 3.31 29.06
N ASN A 182 9.48 2.38 28.79
CA ASN A 182 9.84 1.31 29.75
C ASN A 182 11.16 1.59 30.48
N GLN A 183 11.71 2.78 30.36
CA GLN A 183 12.82 3.33 31.15
C GLN A 183 12.29 4.24 32.25
#